data_0c8cffaffa208671ba8cb154eb60d60c
#
_entry.id   0c8cffaffa208671ba8cb154eb60d60c
#
_cell.length_a   1.000
_cell.length_b   1.000
_cell.length_c   1.000
_cell.angle_alpha   90.00
_cell.angle_beta   90.00
_cell.angle_gamma   90.00
#
_symmetry.space_group_name_H-M   'P 1'
#
loop_
_entity.id
_entity.type
_entity.pdbx_description
1 polymer ?
#
loop_
_entity_poly.entity_id
_entity_poly.type
_entity_poly.pdbx_seq_one_letter_code
_entity_poly.pdbx_strand_id
1 'polypeptide(L)'
;MRNHRRLIAASAVAVVSVAALAGCTGTEQTVASGVCGTFPYTLTHAFGSSTFDEAPTRVAVVTDVDLDIALALDVEPVIYPGYELGAWQQETIDERGLELDSYDPADGIDFEAIAAAAPDAILATSGWSLDEDYTKLAAIAPVIAYTSEDGLDAMTWSDRTELAGCALGLADEADAAIAEVGASFADAAAANPEFAGKTITYAVIHPDQITYSSYEGSDVSFFTDLGFTLPDIAAEFTGDNAGLSKENIDKLEADVLVIGYPFGGEGLLTRAELESDPLFQSLDVVKRGAYGVIGDDVASPIAYPSPLGLPWALEKVVPVLADAAN
;
A
#
# COMPACT_ATOMS: atom_id res chain seq x y z
N MET A 1 81.27 -39.94 17.64
CA MET A 1 81.99 -39.85 16.33
C MET A 1 81.12 -39.20 15.36
N ARG A 2 81.37 -37.93 15.01
CA ARG A 2 81.71 -37.42 13.68
C ARG A 2 80.59 -37.73 12.67
N ASN A 3 80.00 -36.82 11.87
CA ASN A 3 80.49 -35.55 11.34
C ASN A 3 79.36 -34.75 10.80
N HIS A 4 79.55 -33.46 10.84
CA HIS A 4 78.84 -32.37 10.10
C HIS A 4 78.61 -32.63 8.60
N ARG A 5 77.55 -32.08 8.02
CA ARG A 5 77.70 -31.12 6.91
C ARG A 5 76.40 -30.39 6.64
N ARG A 6 76.51 -29.07 6.57
CA ARG A 6 75.61 -28.06 6.10
C ARG A 6 75.48 -28.17 4.59
N LEU A 7 74.32 -27.70 4.06
CA LEU A 7 74.22 -26.97 2.78
C LEU A 7 72.72 -26.62 2.58
N ILE A 8 72.35 -25.36 2.78
CA ILE A 8 72.14 -24.27 1.77
C ILE A 8 70.86 -24.44 0.94
N ALA A 9 69.96 -23.50 1.22
CA ALA A 9 68.80 -22.89 0.57
C ALA A 9 68.65 -23.10 -0.94
N ALA A 10 67.40 -23.29 -1.34
CA ALA A 10 66.84 -22.72 -2.56
C ALA A 10 65.33 -22.52 -2.40
N SER A 11 64.93 -21.25 -2.37
CA SER A 11 63.55 -20.80 -2.38
C SER A 11 62.97 -21.04 -3.78
N ALA A 12 61.89 -21.81 -3.84
CA ALA A 12 61.03 -21.87 -5.04
C ALA A 12 59.72 -21.21 -4.68
N VAL A 13 59.52 -20.03 -5.25
CA VAL A 13 58.23 -19.31 -5.26
C VAL A 13 57.31 -20.02 -6.25
N ALA A 14 56.31 -20.73 -5.73
CA ALA A 14 55.21 -21.26 -6.50
C ALA A 14 54.11 -20.19 -6.57
N VAL A 15 53.96 -19.61 -7.74
CA VAL A 15 52.81 -18.75 -8.12
C VAL A 15 51.61 -19.69 -8.32
N VAL A 16 50.70 -19.70 -7.36
CA VAL A 16 49.38 -20.34 -7.54
C VAL A 16 48.46 -19.35 -8.19
N SER A 17 48.18 -19.59 -9.47
CA SER A 17 47.13 -18.90 -10.22
C SER A 17 45.75 -19.45 -9.73
N VAL A 18 45.04 -18.68 -8.95
CA VAL A 18 43.64 -18.95 -8.60
C VAL A 18 42.81 -18.51 -9.80
N ALA A 19 42.28 -19.46 -10.54
CA ALA A 19 41.22 -19.21 -11.52
C ALA A 19 39.92 -18.97 -10.76
N ALA A 20 39.44 -17.72 -10.75
CA ALA A 20 38.13 -17.37 -10.27
C ALA A 20 37.08 -17.94 -11.22
N LEU A 21 36.34 -18.97 -10.81
CA LEU A 21 35.07 -19.35 -11.41
C LEU A 21 34.02 -18.33 -11.00
N ALA A 22 33.71 -17.45 -11.92
CA ALA A 22 32.53 -16.61 -11.83
C ALA A 22 31.29 -17.51 -12.00
N GLY A 23 30.68 -17.88 -10.91
CA GLY A 23 29.33 -18.45 -10.85
C GLY A 23 28.35 -17.30 -10.59
N CYS A 24 27.83 -16.70 -11.63
CA CYS A 24 26.66 -15.81 -11.55
C CYS A 24 25.42 -16.66 -11.45
N THR A 25 24.66 -16.54 -10.38
CA THR A 25 23.20 -16.51 -10.38
C THR A 25 22.76 -16.09 -8.97
N GLY A 26 22.66 -14.81 -8.75
CA GLY A 26 21.88 -14.18 -7.73
C GLY A 26 21.32 -12.95 -8.41
N THR A 27 20.01 -12.88 -8.56
CA THR A 27 19.33 -11.65 -8.92
C THR A 27 19.58 -10.68 -7.78
N GLU A 28 20.64 -9.86 -7.89
CA GLU A 28 20.75 -8.69 -7.01
C GLU A 28 19.63 -7.75 -7.43
N GLN A 29 18.62 -7.64 -6.57
CA GLN A 29 17.76 -6.48 -6.54
C GLN A 29 18.70 -5.29 -6.38
N THR A 30 18.86 -4.54 -7.44
CA THR A 30 19.62 -3.28 -7.42
C THR A 30 18.79 -2.26 -6.65
N VAL A 31 19.07 -2.18 -5.36
CA VAL A 31 18.56 -1.13 -4.47
C VAL A 31 19.03 0.23 -5.01
N ALA A 32 18.22 1.25 -4.81
CA ALA A 32 18.53 2.64 -5.14
C ALA A 32 19.99 3.00 -4.85
N SER A 33 20.67 3.63 -5.80
CA SER A 33 22.03 4.12 -5.59
C SER A 33 21.97 5.55 -5.04
N GLY A 34 22.15 5.71 -3.74
CA GLY A 34 22.12 6.98 -3.03
C GLY A 34 21.69 6.76 -1.58
N VAL A 35 21.97 7.71 -0.72
CA VAL A 35 21.37 7.75 0.62
C VAL A 35 20.00 8.41 0.45
N CYS A 36 18.94 7.77 0.95
CA CYS A 36 17.58 8.26 0.95
C CYS A 36 17.55 9.76 1.34
N GLY A 37 16.82 10.57 0.60
CA GLY A 37 16.71 12.01 0.83
C GLY A 37 17.94 12.87 0.53
N THR A 38 19.01 12.28 -0.05
CA THR A 38 20.21 13.06 -0.44
C THR A 38 20.39 13.08 -1.95
N PHE A 39 20.73 14.24 -2.51
CA PHE A 39 20.82 14.45 -3.96
C PHE A 39 22.28 14.60 -4.43
N PRO A 40 22.61 14.15 -5.67
CA PRO A 40 21.68 13.50 -6.61
C PRO A 40 21.22 12.13 -6.10
N TYR A 41 19.93 11.82 -6.29
CA TYR A 41 19.30 10.55 -5.91
C TYR A 41 18.86 9.79 -7.15
N THR A 42 19.17 8.50 -7.23
CA THR A 42 18.70 7.63 -8.32
C THR A 42 17.83 6.53 -7.74
N LEU A 43 16.56 6.57 -8.10
CA LEU A 43 15.57 5.54 -7.79
C LEU A 43 15.58 4.48 -8.88
N THR A 44 15.80 3.21 -8.52
CA THR A 44 15.54 2.06 -9.40
C THR A 44 14.14 1.56 -9.14
N HIS A 45 13.36 1.34 -10.19
CA HIS A 45 11.96 0.94 -10.12
C HIS A 45 11.65 -0.08 -11.23
N ALA A 46 10.43 -0.63 -11.23
CA ALA A 46 10.02 -1.70 -12.17
C ALA A 46 10.23 -1.37 -13.65
N PHE A 47 10.27 -0.09 -14.02
CA PHE A 47 10.41 0.38 -15.43
C PHE A 47 11.82 0.87 -15.76
N GLY A 48 12.78 0.76 -14.85
CA GLY A 48 14.16 1.23 -15.06
C GLY A 48 14.67 2.10 -13.90
N SER A 49 15.05 3.34 -14.19
CA SER A 49 15.54 4.25 -13.14
C SER A 49 15.19 5.69 -13.43
N SER A 50 14.90 6.45 -12.38
CA SER A 50 14.71 7.90 -12.40
C SER A 50 15.80 8.57 -11.56
N THR A 51 16.40 9.64 -12.09
CA THR A 51 17.44 10.41 -11.37
C THR A 51 16.96 11.82 -11.08
N PHE A 52 17.10 12.21 -9.83
CA PHE A 52 16.77 13.53 -9.30
C PHE A 52 18.09 14.20 -8.91
N ASP A 53 18.45 15.29 -9.61
CA ASP A 53 19.70 16.04 -9.34
C ASP A 53 19.58 16.87 -8.07
N GLU A 54 18.39 17.34 -7.75
CA GLU A 54 18.01 18.10 -6.56
C GLU A 54 16.61 17.67 -6.06
N ALA A 55 16.23 18.11 -4.86
CA ALA A 55 14.90 17.80 -4.30
C ALA A 55 13.81 18.39 -5.20
N PRO A 56 12.85 17.58 -5.66
CA PRO A 56 11.72 18.09 -6.43
C PRO A 56 10.89 19.11 -5.67
N THR A 57 10.40 20.11 -6.39
CA THR A 57 9.58 21.21 -5.82
C THR A 57 8.23 21.35 -6.51
N ARG A 58 8.06 20.70 -7.65
CA ARG A 58 6.83 20.73 -8.48
C ARG A 58 6.39 19.30 -8.79
N VAL A 59 5.66 18.71 -7.88
CA VAL A 59 5.26 17.32 -7.97
C VAL A 59 3.88 17.21 -8.63
N ALA A 60 3.76 16.44 -9.71
CA ALA A 60 2.48 15.97 -10.21
C ALA A 60 2.16 14.61 -9.58
N VAL A 61 0.89 14.33 -9.32
CA VAL A 61 0.42 13.02 -8.85
C VAL A 61 -0.54 12.41 -9.87
N VAL A 62 -0.56 11.08 -9.98
CA VAL A 62 -1.37 10.39 -11.02
C VAL A 62 -2.45 9.48 -10.46
N THR A 63 -2.51 9.30 -9.14
CA THR A 63 -3.58 8.57 -8.45
C THR A 63 -4.04 9.31 -7.19
N ASP A 64 -5.18 8.91 -6.64
CA ASP A 64 -5.71 9.38 -5.36
C ASP A 64 -4.82 8.97 -4.17
N VAL A 65 -4.24 7.75 -4.21
CA VAL A 65 -3.27 7.29 -3.18
C VAL A 65 -1.99 8.12 -3.23
N ASP A 66 -1.51 8.48 -4.42
CA ASP A 66 -0.34 9.36 -4.56
C ASP A 66 -0.64 10.79 -4.07
N LEU A 67 -1.89 11.25 -4.22
CA LEU A 67 -2.35 12.51 -3.62
C LEU A 67 -2.30 12.43 -2.09
N ASP A 68 -2.78 11.35 -1.51
CA ASP A 68 -2.73 11.12 -0.07
C ASP A 68 -1.29 11.15 0.47
N ILE A 69 -0.36 10.48 -0.22
CA ILE A 69 1.06 10.47 0.14
C ILE A 69 1.64 11.88 0.04
N ALA A 70 1.37 12.60 -1.05
CA ALA A 70 1.85 13.98 -1.22
C ALA A 70 1.34 14.89 -0.08
N LEU A 71 0.04 14.84 0.21
CA LEU A 71 -0.56 15.63 1.28
C LEU A 71 -0.02 15.24 2.66
N ALA A 72 0.20 13.96 2.94
CA ALA A 72 0.77 13.50 4.21
C ALA A 72 2.22 13.98 4.41
N LEU A 73 2.98 14.16 3.32
CA LEU A 73 4.34 14.70 3.33
C LEU A 73 4.39 16.24 3.23
N ASP A 74 3.26 16.92 3.39
CA ASP A 74 3.12 18.38 3.27
C ASP A 74 3.52 18.93 1.89
N VAL A 75 3.39 18.10 0.85
CA VAL A 75 3.61 18.48 -0.54
C VAL A 75 2.29 18.91 -1.17
N GLU A 76 2.27 20.12 -1.75
CA GLU A 76 1.17 20.65 -2.56
C GLU A 76 1.42 20.23 -4.02
N PRO A 77 0.67 19.25 -4.59
CA PRO A 77 0.89 18.83 -5.96
C PRO A 77 0.49 19.94 -6.94
N VAL A 78 1.27 20.10 -8.01
CA VAL A 78 0.98 21.08 -9.07
C VAL A 78 -0.17 20.67 -9.96
N ILE A 79 -0.52 19.39 -9.97
CA ILE A 79 -1.70 18.84 -10.65
C ILE A 79 -2.01 17.44 -10.12
N TYR A 80 -3.28 17.09 -10.03
CA TYR A 80 -3.74 15.76 -9.66
C TYR A 80 -4.93 15.31 -10.54
N PRO A 81 -5.26 13.99 -10.59
CA PRO A 81 -6.48 13.52 -11.27
C PRO A 81 -7.73 13.95 -10.48
N GLY A 82 -8.64 14.66 -11.13
CA GLY A 82 -9.85 15.23 -10.52
C GLY A 82 -10.93 14.18 -10.28
N TYR A 83 -10.60 13.07 -9.60
CA TYR A 83 -11.61 12.15 -9.06
C TYR A 83 -12.42 12.84 -7.95
N GLU A 84 -13.55 12.25 -7.58
CA GLU A 84 -14.24 12.67 -6.37
C GLU A 84 -13.34 12.42 -5.16
N LEU A 85 -13.00 13.50 -4.46
CA LEU A 85 -12.11 13.42 -3.30
C LEU A 85 -12.79 12.67 -2.15
N GLY A 86 -12.04 11.81 -1.50
CA GLY A 86 -12.44 11.25 -0.21
C GLY A 86 -12.57 12.34 0.85
N ALA A 87 -13.42 12.11 1.85
CA ALA A 87 -13.66 13.11 2.89
C ALA A 87 -12.37 13.50 3.63
N TRP A 88 -11.43 12.57 3.81
CA TRP A 88 -10.12 12.81 4.45
C TRP A 88 -9.22 13.74 3.62
N GLN A 89 -9.27 13.61 2.29
CA GLN A 89 -8.53 14.48 1.37
C GLN A 89 -9.11 15.88 1.39
N GLN A 90 -10.45 15.98 1.27
CA GLN A 90 -11.15 17.26 1.28
C GLN A 90 -10.92 18.02 2.59
N GLU A 91 -10.99 17.34 3.74
CA GLU A 91 -10.73 17.94 5.05
C GLU A 91 -9.30 18.49 5.12
N THR A 92 -8.31 17.71 4.68
CA THR A 92 -6.91 18.16 4.66
C THR A 92 -6.69 19.36 3.75
N ILE A 93 -7.29 19.35 2.55
CA ILE A 93 -7.21 20.46 1.58
C ILE A 93 -7.85 21.72 2.17
N ASP A 94 -9.05 21.60 2.76
CA ASP A 94 -9.78 22.71 3.35
C ASP A 94 -9.06 23.29 4.57
N GLU A 95 -8.56 22.46 5.47
CA GLU A 95 -7.83 22.87 6.67
C GLU A 95 -6.55 23.65 6.35
N ARG A 96 -5.85 23.23 5.27
CA ARG A 96 -4.64 23.89 4.80
C ARG A 96 -4.92 25.07 3.85
N GLY A 97 -6.16 25.21 3.39
CA GLY A 97 -6.55 26.24 2.42
C GLY A 97 -5.85 26.10 1.07
N LEU A 98 -5.65 24.84 0.62
CA LEU A 98 -4.98 24.55 -0.64
C LEU A 98 -5.92 24.78 -1.83
N GLU A 99 -5.36 25.31 -2.92
CA GLU A 99 -6.03 25.46 -4.22
C GLU A 99 -5.28 24.59 -5.25
N LEU A 100 -5.73 23.33 -5.43
CA LEU A 100 -5.07 22.35 -6.27
C LEU A 100 -5.65 22.34 -7.68
N ASP A 101 -4.78 22.38 -8.70
CA ASP A 101 -5.19 22.17 -10.09
C ASP A 101 -5.40 20.70 -10.39
N SER A 102 -6.46 20.36 -11.13
CA SER A 102 -6.80 18.98 -11.50
C SER A 102 -7.07 18.83 -12.98
N TYR A 103 -6.88 17.60 -13.50
CA TYR A 103 -7.34 17.22 -14.85
C TYR A 103 -8.50 16.22 -14.76
N ASP A 104 -9.32 16.14 -15.83
CA ASP A 104 -10.40 15.15 -15.92
C ASP A 104 -9.82 13.76 -16.20
N PRO A 105 -9.98 12.78 -15.28
CA PRO A 105 -9.44 11.44 -15.43
C PRO A 105 -10.34 10.48 -16.23
N ALA A 106 -11.48 10.93 -16.79
CA ALA A 106 -12.46 10.05 -17.43
C ALA A 106 -11.89 9.25 -18.62
N ASP A 107 -10.90 9.82 -19.33
CA ASP A 107 -10.20 9.19 -20.45
C ASP A 107 -8.80 8.67 -20.05
N GLY A 108 -8.51 8.56 -18.74
CA GLY A 108 -7.21 8.18 -18.18
C GLY A 108 -6.31 9.38 -17.87
N ILE A 109 -5.00 9.16 -17.90
CA ILE A 109 -4.01 10.21 -17.59
C ILE A 109 -3.94 11.25 -18.69
N ASP A 110 -4.17 12.52 -18.34
CA ASP A 110 -4.00 13.66 -19.26
C ASP A 110 -2.54 14.13 -19.27
N PHE A 111 -1.74 13.54 -20.16
CA PHE A 111 -0.31 13.86 -20.31
C PHE A 111 -0.07 15.31 -20.75
N GLU A 112 -1.02 15.93 -21.49
CA GLU A 112 -0.88 17.32 -21.95
C GLU A 112 -1.08 18.28 -20.77
N ALA A 113 -2.07 18.01 -19.91
CA ALA A 113 -2.29 18.77 -18.69
C ALA A 113 -1.11 18.65 -17.72
N ILE A 114 -0.59 17.43 -17.49
CA ILE A 114 0.58 17.21 -16.66
C ILE A 114 1.80 17.95 -17.21
N ALA A 115 2.07 17.85 -18.53
CA ALA A 115 3.18 18.57 -19.16
C ALA A 115 3.02 20.11 -19.05
N ALA A 116 1.79 20.63 -19.17
CA ALA A 116 1.50 22.04 -19.02
C ALA A 116 1.73 22.55 -17.58
N ALA A 117 1.50 21.70 -16.58
CA ALA A 117 1.81 22.00 -15.18
C ALA A 117 3.33 22.07 -14.92
N ALA A 118 4.16 21.63 -15.86
CA ALA A 118 5.63 21.66 -15.80
C ALA A 118 6.19 21.11 -14.46
N PRO A 119 5.90 19.84 -14.13
CA PRO A 119 6.44 19.19 -12.93
C PRO A 119 7.95 18.91 -13.08
N ASP A 120 8.66 18.83 -11.96
CA ASP A 120 10.04 18.33 -11.88
C ASP A 120 10.11 16.89 -11.33
N ALA A 121 8.98 16.36 -10.83
CA ALA A 121 8.78 14.95 -10.52
C ALA A 121 7.31 14.55 -10.72
N ILE A 122 7.08 13.26 -11.01
CA ILE A 122 5.74 12.67 -11.10
C ILE A 122 5.68 11.52 -10.11
N LEU A 123 4.79 11.61 -9.11
CA LEU A 123 4.51 10.54 -8.16
C LEU A 123 3.48 9.59 -8.76
N ALA A 124 3.87 8.32 -8.90
CA ALA A 124 3.11 7.27 -9.57
C ALA A 124 3.33 5.90 -8.90
N THR A 125 3.34 5.88 -7.56
CA THR A 125 3.63 4.66 -6.79
C THR A 125 2.47 3.68 -6.79
N SER A 126 1.27 4.13 -7.17
CA SER A 126 0.02 3.39 -7.12
C SER A 126 -0.72 3.29 -8.46
N GLY A 127 -0.04 3.60 -9.58
CA GLY A 127 -0.67 3.61 -10.91
C GLY A 127 -0.95 2.21 -11.46
N TRP A 128 -2.22 1.84 -11.62
CA TRP A 128 -2.67 0.54 -12.12
C TRP A 128 -2.29 0.26 -13.59
N SER A 129 -2.22 1.30 -14.43
CA SER A 129 -1.84 1.20 -15.85
C SER A 129 -0.45 1.76 -16.11
N LEU A 130 0.41 1.85 -15.08
CA LEU A 130 1.70 2.50 -15.19
C LEU A 130 2.62 1.82 -16.21
N ASP A 131 2.49 0.53 -16.45
CA ASP A 131 3.20 -0.23 -17.48
C ASP A 131 2.92 0.30 -18.89
N GLU A 132 1.70 0.76 -19.17
CA GLU A 132 1.32 1.35 -20.45
C GLU A 132 1.69 2.85 -20.55
N ASP A 133 1.69 3.55 -19.42
CA ASP A 133 1.78 5.01 -19.36
C ASP A 133 3.17 5.55 -18.96
N TYR A 134 4.02 4.71 -18.34
CA TYR A 134 5.33 5.11 -17.86
C TYR A 134 6.17 5.87 -18.88
N THR A 135 6.25 5.36 -20.12
CA THR A 135 7.09 5.97 -21.17
C THR A 135 6.64 7.40 -21.49
N LYS A 136 5.34 7.70 -21.42
CA LYS A 136 4.78 9.02 -21.67
C LYS A 136 5.06 9.96 -20.50
N LEU A 137 4.87 9.46 -19.27
CA LEU A 137 5.16 10.21 -18.04
C LEU A 137 6.67 10.54 -17.95
N ALA A 138 7.54 9.56 -18.19
CA ALA A 138 8.99 9.73 -18.17
C ALA A 138 9.52 10.70 -19.25
N ALA A 139 8.76 10.96 -20.30
CA ALA A 139 9.08 11.99 -21.28
C ALA A 139 8.76 13.42 -20.78
N ILE A 140 7.98 13.56 -19.71
CA ILE A 140 7.59 14.85 -19.10
C ILE A 140 8.56 15.19 -17.95
N ALA A 141 8.72 14.29 -16.98
CA ALA A 141 9.59 14.46 -15.82
C ALA A 141 10.01 13.10 -15.24
N PRO A 142 11.06 13.03 -14.38
CA PRO A 142 11.39 11.83 -13.65
C PRO A 142 10.20 11.28 -12.87
N VAL A 143 9.96 9.95 -12.96
CA VAL A 143 8.80 9.28 -12.35
C VAL A 143 9.24 8.55 -11.09
N ILE A 144 8.55 8.77 -9.99
CA ILE A 144 8.65 8.00 -8.74
C ILE A 144 7.65 6.85 -8.87
N ALA A 145 8.13 5.69 -9.34
CA ALA A 145 7.30 4.52 -9.61
C ALA A 145 7.60 3.39 -8.60
N TYR A 146 6.67 2.46 -8.45
CA TYR A 146 6.86 1.29 -7.60
C TYR A 146 8.08 0.45 -8.01
N THR A 147 8.75 -0.17 -7.02
CA THR A 147 10.05 -0.83 -7.21
C THR A 147 9.97 -2.31 -7.56
N SER A 148 8.85 -2.97 -7.25
CA SER A 148 8.69 -4.41 -7.46
C SER A 148 8.33 -4.74 -8.90
N GLU A 149 9.03 -5.74 -9.49
CA GLU A 149 8.64 -6.36 -10.77
C GLU A 149 7.35 -7.21 -10.62
N ASP A 150 7.00 -7.59 -9.39
CA ASP A 150 5.74 -8.30 -9.08
C ASP A 150 4.53 -7.34 -9.08
N GLY A 151 4.79 -6.06 -9.38
CA GLY A 151 3.77 -5.04 -9.56
C GLY A 151 3.44 -4.26 -8.30
N LEU A 152 2.32 -3.56 -8.39
CA LEU A 152 1.81 -2.64 -7.38
C LEU A 152 1.53 -3.33 -6.03
N ASP A 153 0.96 -4.54 -6.06
CA ASP A 153 0.51 -5.26 -4.87
C ASP A 153 1.65 -5.77 -3.97
N ALA A 154 2.88 -5.76 -4.50
CA ALA A 154 4.06 -6.15 -3.74
C ALA A 154 4.62 -5.05 -2.82
N MET A 155 4.05 -3.84 -2.86
CA MET A 155 4.45 -2.73 -2.00
C MET A 155 3.34 -2.36 -1.01
N THR A 156 3.70 -2.24 0.25
CA THR A 156 2.80 -1.72 1.28
C THR A 156 2.62 -0.20 1.14
N TRP A 157 1.61 0.36 1.81
CA TRP A 157 1.43 1.81 1.87
C TRP A 157 2.64 2.53 2.49
N SER A 158 3.27 1.91 3.50
CA SER A 158 4.48 2.45 4.13
C SER A 158 5.68 2.42 3.19
N ASP A 159 5.88 1.33 2.40
CA ASP A 159 6.94 1.27 1.40
C ASP A 159 6.79 2.38 0.35
N ARG A 160 5.57 2.65 -0.10
CA ARG A 160 5.27 3.73 -1.07
C ARG A 160 5.53 5.10 -0.47
N THR A 161 5.16 5.31 0.80
CA THR A 161 5.41 6.56 1.53
C THR A 161 6.90 6.81 1.73
N GLU A 162 7.66 5.78 2.16
CA GLU A 162 9.11 5.85 2.30
C GLU A 162 9.79 6.15 0.95
N LEU A 163 9.36 5.47 -0.11
CA LEU A 163 9.86 5.66 -1.45
C LEU A 163 9.67 7.11 -1.95
N ALA A 164 8.46 7.65 -1.74
CA ALA A 164 8.13 9.04 -2.07
C ALA A 164 8.99 10.00 -1.25
N GLY A 165 9.08 9.80 0.07
CA GLY A 165 9.91 10.60 0.96
C GLY A 165 11.37 10.64 0.54
N CYS A 166 11.96 9.48 0.19
CA CYS A 166 13.33 9.39 -0.31
C CYS A 166 13.55 10.21 -1.58
N ALA A 167 12.66 10.05 -2.56
CA ALA A 167 12.79 10.70 -3.86
C ALA A 167 12.50 12.21 -3.80
N LEU A 168 11.66 12.64 -2.88
CA LEU A 168 11.29 14.05 -2.68
C LEU A 168 12.24 14.79 -1.71
N GLY A 169 13.14 14.08 -1.02
CA GLY A 169 14.01 14.68 0.00
C GLY A 169 13.32 14.91 1.34
N LEU A 170 12.24 14.19 1.60
CA LEU A 170 11.35 14.27 2.76
C LEU A 170 11.36 12.97 3.56
N ALA A 171 12.55 12.35 3.72
CA ALA A 171 12.68 11.05 4.36
C ALA A 171 12.25 11.08 5.84
N ASP A 172 12.64 12.11 6.57
CA ASP A 172 12.28 12.28 8.00
C ASP A 172 10.77 12.49 8.16
N GLU A 173 10.13 13.21 7.23
CA GLU A 173 8.68 13.43 7.18
C GLU A 173 7.93 12.12 6.87
N ALA A 174 8.44 11.32 5.95
CA ALA A 174 7.87 10.01 5.63
C ALA A 174 7.95 9.05 6.82
N ASP A 175 9.11 8.96 7.46
CA ASP A 175 9.30 8.16 8.68
C ASP A 175 8.32 8.62 9.80
N ALA A 176 8.15 9.93 9.96
CA ALA A 176 7.23 10.48 10.95
C ALA A 176 5.77 10.13 10.63
N ALA A 177 5.33 10.28 9.38
CA ALA A 177 3.97 9.94 8.95
C ALA A 177 3.67 8.43 9.15
N ILE A 178 4.60 7.56 8.79
CA ILE A 178 4.48 6.11 8.98
C ILE A 178 4.40 5.77 10.48
N ALA A 179 5.25 6.40 11.31
CA ALA A 179 5.26 6.17 12.75
C ALA A 179 3.97 6.67 13.42
N GLU A 180 3.40 7.78 12.98
CA GLU A 180 2.13 8.33 13.49
C GLU A 180 0.95 7.39 13.21
N VAL A 181 0.86 6.85 11.99
CA VAL A 181 -0.16 5.83 11.67
C VAL A 181 0.02 4.60 12.56
N GLY A 182 1.24 4.06 12.67
CA GLY A 182 1.51 2.91 13.53
C GLY A 182 1.15 3.15 15.00
N ALA A 183 1.44 4.36 15.52
CA ALA A 183 1.06 4.74 16.88
C ALA A 183 -0.47 4.79 17.06
N SER A 184 -1.19 5.34 16.07
CA SER A 184 -2.66 5.41 16.10
C SER A 184 -3.30 4.02 16.17
N PHE A 185 -2.80 3.05 15.41
CA PHE A 185 -3.25 1.65 15.50
C PHE A 185 -2.92 1.01 16.85
N ALA A 186 -1.71 1.22 17.37
CA ALA A 186 -1.31 0.70 18.67
C ALA A 186 -2.16 1.26 19.81
N ASP A 187 -2.49 2.56 19.77
CA ASP A 187 -3.34 3.23 20.75
C ASP A 187 -4.79 2.69 20.65
N ALA A 188 -5.32 2.50 19.44
CA ALA A 188 -6.64 1.93 19.22
C ALA A 188 -6.72 0.48 19.71
N ALA A 189 -5.72 -0.35 19.44
CA ALA A 189 -5.64 -1.72 19.95
C ALA A 189 -5.57 -1.76 21.48
N ALA A 190 -4.77 -0.89 22.10
CA ALA A 190 -4.66 -0.79 23.55
C ALA A 190 -5.97 -0.33 24.22
N ALA A 191 -6.75 0.54 23.55
CA ALA A 191 -8.04 1.01 24.03
C ALA A 191 -9.15 -0.05 23.89
N ASN A 192 -8.99 -1.06 23.03
CA ASN A 192 -9.97 -2.11 22.73
C ASN A 192 -9.36 -3.51 22.92
N PRO A 193 -8.95 -3.89 24.14
CA PRO A 193 -8.28 -5.17 24.38
C PRO A 193 -9.13 -6.41 24.03
N GLU A 194 -10.45 -6.25 23.87
CA GLU A 194 -11.38 -7.29 23.42
C GLU A 194 -11.16 -7.74 21.97
N PHE A 195 -10.42 -6.97 21.14
CA PHE A 195 -10.08 -7.37 19.79
C PHE A 195 -9.03 -8.47 19.77
N ALA A 196 -8.15 -8.48 20.78
CA ALA A 196 -7.00 -9.35 20.81
C ALA A 196 -7.34 -10.83 20.68
N GLY A 197 -6.91 -11.43 19.57
CA GLY A 197 -7.08 -12.85 19.27
C GLY A 197 -8.46 -13.27 18.78
N LYS A 198 -9.43 -12.36 18.66
CA LYS A 198 -10.69 -12.66 17.96
C LYS A 198 -10.43 -12.80 16.47
N THR A 199 -11.15 -13.72 15.83
CA THR A 199 -11.14 -13.84 14.38
C THR A 199 -12.03 -12.78 13.74
N ILE A 200 -11.59 -12.23 12.61
CA ILE A 200 -12.35 -11.26 11.82
C ILE A 200 -12.42 -11.67 10.36
N THR A 201 -13.59 -11.52 9.76
CA THR A 201 -13.77 -11.60 8.31
C THR A 201 -14.23 -10.25 7.78
N TYR A 202 -13.57 -9.75 6.76
CA TYR A 202 -13.99 -8.58 5.98
C TYR A 202 -14.40 -9.03 4.59
N ALA A 203 -15.59 -8.64 4.15
CA ALA A 203 -16.14 -9.06 2.87
C ALA A 203 -16.96 -7.97 2.20
N VAL A 204 -17.03 -8.03 0.86
CA VAL A 204 -17.92 -7.22 0.01
C VAL A 204 -18.95 -8.16 -0.64
N ILE A 205 -20.24 -7.86 -0.50
CA ILE A 205 -21.30 -8.75 -0.95
C ILE A 205 -22.03 -8.20 -2.18
N HIS A 206 -21.81 -8.87 -3.31
CA HIS A 206 -22.51 -8.62 -4.56
C HIS A 206 -23.82 -9.45 -4.63
N PRO A 207 -24.73 -9.17 -5.58
CA PRO A 207 -25.96 -9.95 -5.75
C PRO A 207 -25.75 -11.45 -5.90
N ASP A 208 -24.71 -11.85 -6.65
CA ASP A 208 -24.47 -13.24 -7.04
C ASP A 208 -23.18 -13.84 -6.47
N GLN A 209 -22.30 -13.04 -5.91
CA GLN A 209 -21.00 -13.46 -5.38
C GLN A 209 -20.59 -12.65 -4.16
N ILE A 210 -19.58 -13.12 -3.46
CA ILE A 210 -18.96 -12.45 -2.33
C ILE A 210 -17.48 -12.31 -2.62
N THR A 211 -16.93 -11.13 -2.41
CA THR A 211 -15.49 -10.92 -2.36
C THR A 211 -15.04 -11.07 -0.92
N TYR A 212 -14.21 -12.09 -0.67
CA TYR A 212 -13.58 -12.31 0.63
C TYR A 212 -12.33 -11.43 0.68
N SER A 213 -12.33 -10.40 1.50
CA SER A 213 -11.28 -9.37 1.50
C SER A 213 -10.25 -9.56 2.62
N SER A 214 -10.55 -10.34 3.66
CA SER A 214 -9.58 -10.64 4.72
C SER A 214 -8.71 -11.86 4.37
N TYR A 215 -7.88 -11.73 3.35
CA TYR A 215 -6.83 -12.68 2.97
C TYR A 215 -5.44 -12.03 3.19
N GLU A 216 -4.37 -12.79 3.02
CA GLU A 216 -3.01 -12.24 3.10
C GLU A 216 -2.79 -11.16 2.02
N GLY A 217 -2.78 -9.89 2.42
CA GLY A 217 -2.65 -8.72 1.56
C GLY A 217 -2.51 -7.44 2.37
N SER A 218 -2.32 -6.31 1.70
CA SER A 218 -2.06 -5.01 2.34
C SER A 218 -3.24 -4.47 3.16
N ASP A 219 -4.47 -4.79 2.77
CA ASP A 219 -5.71 -4.38 3.44
C ASP A 219 -6.02 -5.18 4.71
N VAL A 220 -5.48 -6.39 4.83
CA VAL A 220 -5.59 -7.22 6.04
C VAL A 220 -4.88 -6.59 7.23
N SER A 221 -3.79 -5.88 7.00
CA SER A 221 -3.02 -5.26 8.07
C SER A 221 -3.87 -4.32 8.92
N PHE A 222 -4.87 -3.65 8.32
CA PHE A 222 -5.79 -2.79 9.06
C PHE A 222 -6.42 -3.49 10.28
N PHE A 223 -6.87 -4.72 10.11
CA PHE A 223 -7.52 -5.47 11.19
C PHE A 223 -6.52 -6.20 12.09
N THR A 224 -5.45 -6.72 11.53
CA THR A 224 -4.43 -7.44 12.33
C THR A 224 -3.64 -6.51 13.23
N ASP A 225 -3.39 -5.28 12.81
CA ASP A 225 -2.73 -4.24 13.62
C ASP A 225 -3.61 -3.78 14.80
N LEU A 226 -4.92 -3.99 14.73
CA LEU A 226 -5.84 -3.81 15.85
C LEU A 226 -5.88 -5.02 16.81
N GLY A 227 -5.16 -6.11 16.50
CA GLY A 227 -5.08 -7.31 17.34
C GLY A 227 -5.99 -8.45 16.94
N PHE A 228 -6.79 -8.31 15.89
CA PHE A 228 -7.58 -9.41 15.33
C PHE A 228 -6.68 -10.45 14.68
N THR A 229 -7.22 -11.64 14.47
CA THR A 229 -6.61 -12.72 13.70
C THR A 229 -7.55 -13.12 12.55
N LEU A 230 -6.97 -13.72 11.50
CA LEU A 230 -7.80 -14.26 10.42
C LEU A 230 -8.29 -15.66 10.78
N PRO A 231 -9.51 -16.06 10.38
CA PRO A 231 -9.94 -17.45 10.48
C PRO A 231 -9.09 -18.34 9.55
N ASP A 232 -8.92 -19.62 9.92
CA ASP A 232 -8.10 -20.57 9.15
C ASP A 232 -8.51 -20.65 7.66
N ILE A 233 -9.80 -20.47 7.38
CA ILE A 233 -10.37 -20.48 6.03
C ILE A 233 -9.84 -19.36 5.15
N ALA A 234 -9.35 -18.25 5.72
CA ALA A 234 -8.82 -17.12 4.97
C ALA A 234 -7.66 -17.53 4.04
N ALA A 235 -6.89 -18.56 4.42
CA ALA A 235 -5.81 -19.10 3.60
C ALA A 235 -6.27 -19.75 2.28
N GLU A 236 -7.57 -20.06 2.11
CA GLU A 236 -8.14 -20.54 0.85
C GLU A 236 -8.39 -19.40 -0.15
N PHE A 237 -8.43 -18.15 0.34
CA PHE A 237 -8.69 -16.95 -0.45
C PHE A 237 -7.39 -16.16 -0.57
N THR A 238 -6.92 -15.96 -1.80
CA THR A 238 -5.69 -15.21 -2.09
C THR A 238 -5.83 -14.53 -3.45
N GLY A 239 -5.52 -13.24 -3.56
CA GLY A 239 -5.48 -12.53 -4.81
C GLY A 239 -6.67 -12.86 -5.75
N ASP A 240 -6.39 -13.45 -6.90
CA ASP A 240 -7.39 -13.82 -7.90
C ASP A 240 -8.45 -14.85 -7.43
N ASN A 241 -8.23 -15.50 -6.28
CA ASN A 241 -9.16 -16.48 -5.71
C ASN A 241 -10.00 -15.90 -4.57
N ALA A 242 -10.17 -14.59 -4.50
CA ALA A 242 -10.99 -13.95 -3.47
C ALA A 242 -12.51 -14.10 -3.68
N GLY A 243 -12.93 -14.62 -4.83
CA GLY A 243 -14.35 -14.82 -5.19
C GLY A 243 -14.97 -16.03 -4.48
N LEU A 244 -16.07 -15.80 -3.76
CA LEU A 244 -16.85 -16.81 -3.08
C LEU A 244 -18.28 -16.83 -3.64
N SER A 245 -18.79 -18.03 -4.00
CA SER A 245 -20.21 -18.17 -4.36
C SER A 245 -21.09 -17.85 -3.15
N LYS A 246 -22.19 -17.14 -3.37
CA LYS A 246 -23.16 -16.77 -2.34
C LYS A 246 -23.69 -17.98 -1.56
N GLU A 247 -23.75 -19.16 -2.16
CA GLU A 247 -24.18 -20.40 -1.49
C GLU A 247 -23.21 -20.85 -0.38
N ASN A 248 -21.95 -20.38 -0.43
CA ASN A 248 -20.91 -20.68 0.56
C ASN A 248 -20.72 -19.53 1.56
N ILE A 249 -21.77 -18.75 1.82
CA ILE A 249 -21.72 -17.61 2.73
C ILE A 249 -21.30 -18.02 4.15
N ASP A 250 -21.48 -19.26 4.55
CA ASP A 250 -21.03 -19.85 5.81
C ASP A 250 -19.51 -19.73 6.01
N LYS A 251 -18.74 -19.57 4.95
CA LYS A 251 -17.29 -19.30 5.02
C LYS A 251 -16.94 -17.91 5.58
N LEU A 252 -17.95 -17.02 5.73
CA LEU A 252 -17.77 -15.72 6.40
C LEU A 252 -17.80 -15.82 7.93
N GLU A 253 -18.08 -17.00 8.51
CA GLU A 253 -18.13 -17.18 9.96
C GLU A 253 -16.80 -16.85 10.63
N ALA A 254 -16.86 -15.93 11.58
CA ALA A 254 -15.74 -15.48 12.41
C ALA A 254 -16.28 -14.97 13.75
N ASP A 255 -15.43 -14.54 14.68
CA ASP A 255 -15.88 -13.86 15.90
C ASP A 255 -16.53 -12.52 15.57
N VAL A 256 -15.99 -11.80 14.56
CA VAL A 256 -16.52 -10.54 14.04
C VAL A 256 -16.61 -10.62 12.51
N LEU A 257 -17.72 -10.14 11.94
CA LEU A 257 -17.90 -9.99 10.49
C LEU A 257 -18.05 -8.51 10.13
N VAL A 258 -17.28 -8.02 9.18
CA VAL A 258 -17.41 -6.67 8.64
C VAL A 258 -17.80 -6.74 7.17
N ILE A 259 -18.83 -5.99 6.80
CA ILE A 259 -19.26 -5.83 5.41
C ILE A 259 -18.92 -4.44 4.94
N GLY A 260 -18.11 -4.35 3.90
CA GLY A 260 -17.71 -3.10 3.27
C GLY A 260 -18.55 -2.75 2.04
N TYR A 261 -18.73 -1.47 1.85
CA TYR A 261 -19.40 -0.88 0.68
C TYR A 261 -18.48 0.13 -0.01
N PRO A 262 -17.36 -0.33 -0.60
CA PRO A 262 -16.47 0.57 -1.37
C PRO A 262 -17.16 1.07 -2.65
N PHE A 263 -16.61 2.14 -3.24
CA PHE A 263 -17.05 2.70 -4.53
C PHE A 263 -18.54 3.10 -4.56
N GLY A 264 -19.03 3.75 -3.51
CA GLY A 264 -20.43 4.15 -3.40
C GLY A 264 -21.41 2.99 -3.29
N GLY A 265 -20.92 1.75 -3.17
CA GLY A 265 -21.74 0.54 -3.13
C GLY A 265 -22.37 0.18 -4.48
N GLU A 266 -21.88 0.72 -5.59
CA GLU A 266 -22.42 0.42 -6.92
C GLU A 266 -22.24 -1.09 -7.25
N GLY A 267 -23.32 -1.72 -7.70
CA GLY A 267 -23.32 -3.15 -8.03
C GLY A 267 -23.33 -4.08 -6.80
N LEU A 268 -23.43 -3.56 -5.60
CA LEU A 268 -23.53 -4.34 -4.35
C LEU A 268 -24.98 -4.52 -3.90
N LEU A 269 -25.23 -5.51 -3.03
CA LEU A 269 -26.50 -5.56 -2.32
C LEU A 269 -26.61 -4.35 -1.40
N THR A 270 -27.74 -3.66 -1.42
CA THR A 270 -27.99 -2.63 -0.41
C THR A 270 -28.00 -3.26 0.99
N ARG A 271 -27.71 -2.46 2.02
CA ARG A 271 -27.75 -2.93 3.40
C ARG A 271 -29.10 -3.58 3.76
N ALA A 272 -30.23 -3.01 3.28
CA ALA A 272 -31.55 -3.54 3.54
C ALA A 272 -31.79 -4.90 2.85
N GLU A 273 -31.29 -5.07 1.62
CA GLU A 273 -31.35 -6.35 0.90
C GLU A 273 -30.49 -7.40 1.59
N LEU A 274 -29.26 -7.05 1.97
CA LEU A 274 -28.37 -7.93 2.71
C LEU A 274 -28.98 -8.38 4.03
N GLU A 275 -29.44 -7.44 4.86
CA GLU A 275 -30.04 -7.73 6.17
C GLU A 275 -31.36 -8.50 6.06
N SER A 276 -32.03 -8.50 4.91
CA SER A 276 -33.22 -9.31 4.62
C SER A 276 -32.92 -10.67 3.98
N ASP A 277 -31.68 -10.93 3.56
CA ASP A 277 -31.28 -12.18 2.92
C ASP A 277 -31.29 -13.35 3.90
N PRO A 278 -32.06 -14.41 3.64
CA PRO A 278 -32.14 -15.57 4.56
C PRO A 278 -30.78 -16.28 4.76
N LEU A 279 -29.89 -16.26 3.77
CA LEU A 279 -28.57 -16.88 3.92
C LEU A 279 -27.70 -16.04 4.87
N PHE A 280 -27.68 -14.73 4.70
CA PHE A 280 -27.00 -13.83 5.64
C PHE A 280 -27.54 -13.96 7.06
N GLN A 281 -28.87 -13.97 7.22
CA GLN A 281 -29.53 -14.16 8.50
C GLN A 281 -29.28 -15.56 9.13
N SER A 282 -28.85 -16.54 8.32
CA SER A 282 -28.53 -17.88 8.83
C SER A 282 -27.16 -17.97 9.52
N LEU A 283 -26.29 -17.00 9.30
CA LEU A 283 -24.96 -16.96 9.91
C LEU A 283 -25.05 -16.81 11.44
N ASP A 284 -24.25 -17.55 12.16
CA ASP A 284 -24.23 -17.47 13.63
C ASP A 284 -23.62 -16.15 14.10
N VAL A 285 -22.62 -15.60 13.35
CA VAL A 285 -22.05 -14.26 13.60
C VAL A 285 -23.13 -13.17 13.48
N VAL A 286 -24.06 -13.27 12.52
CA VAL A 286 -25.17 -12.33 12.36
C VAL A 286 -26.23 -12.50 13.45
N LYS A 287 -26.63 -13.74 13.79
CA LYS A 287 -27.62 -14.03 14.84
C LYS A 287 -27.21 -13.51 16.22
N ARG A 288 -25.91 -13.51 16.53
CA ARG A 288 -25.41 -12.96 17.80
C ARG A 288 -25.14 -11.47 17.76
N GLY A 289 -25.36 -10.81 16.60
CA GLY A 289 -25.15 -9.37 16.44
C GLY A 289 -23.66 -8.97 16.29
N ALA A 290 -22.76 -9.93 16.07
CA ALA A 290 -21.32 -9.69 15.97
C ALA A 290 -20.90 -9.31 14.54
N TYR A 291 -21.64 -8.41 13.91
CA TYR A 291 -21.29 -7.90 12.58
C TYR A 291 -21.44 -6.38 12.51
N GLY A 292 -20.60 -5.78 11.68
CA GLY A 292 -20.61 -4.36 11.37
C GLY A 292 -20.70 -4.09 9.87
N VAL A 293 -21.18 -2.91 9.53
CA VAL A 293 -21.25 -2.44 8.12
C VAL A 293 -20.52 -1.12 8.04
N ILE A 294 -19.62 -1.00 7.07
CA ILE A 294 -18.86 0.22 6.78
C ILE A 294 -19.18 0.73 5.38
N GLY A 295 -19.38 2.04 5.26
CA GLY A 295 -19.65 2.72 3.99
C GLY A 295 -18.38 3.03 3.20
N ASP A 296 -18.56 3.65 2.05
CA ASP A 296 -17.51 3.98 1.10
C ASP A 296 -16.43 4.89 1.68
N ASP A 297 -16.83 5.90 2.42
CA ASP A 297 -15.95 6.85 3.11
C ASP A 297 -14.97 6.20 4.11
N VAL A 298 -15.16 4.91 4.39
CA VAL A 298 -14.34 4.12 5.32
C VAL A 298 -13.78 2.89 4.64
N ALA A 299 -14.54 2.25 3.75
CA ALA A 299 -14.12 1.04 3.06
C ALA A 299 -13.02 1.31 2.02
N SER A 300 -13.09 2.46 1.33
CA SER A 300 -12.11 2.83 0.31
C SER A 300 -10.68 3.04 0.87
N PRO A 301 -10.46 3.78 1.97
CA PRO A 301 -9.11 3.89 2.55
C PRO A 301 -8.59 2.60 3.20
N ILE A 302 -9.43 1.59 3.46
CA ILE A 302 -8.98 0.25 3.86
C ILE A 302 -8.50 -0.53 2.63
N ALA A 303 -9.25 -0.46 1.53
CA ALA A 303 -8.90 -1.15 0.27
C ALA A 303 -7.66 -0.53 -0.41
N TYR A 304 -7.49 0.78 -0.27
CA TYR A 304 -6.37 1.56 -0.82
C TYR A 304 -5.65 2.31 0.30
N PRO A 305 -4.90 1.61 1.14
CA PRO A 305 -4.31 2.21 2.33
C PRO A 305 -3.26 3.27 1.99
N SER A 306 -3.33 4.38 2.72
CA SER A 306 -2.44 5.52 2.61
C SER A 306 -2.14 6.12 3.99
N PRO A 307 -1.06 6.90 4.14
CA PRO A 307 -0.77 7.55 5.42
C PRO A 307 -1.84 8.56 5.85
N LEU A 308 -2.62 9.10 4.91
CA LEU A 308 -3.70 10.04 5.19
C LEU A 308 -5.04 9.34 5.44
N GLY A 309 -5.37 8.34 4.62
CA GLY A 309 -6.65 7.65 4.70
C GLY A 309 -6.79 6.68 5.88
N LEU A 310 -5.69 6.01 6.29
CA LEU A 310 -5.73 5.03 7.37
C LEU A 310 -6.15 5.60 8.74
N PRO A 311 -5.63 6.76 9.21
CA PRO A 311 -6.11 7.36 10.45
C PRO A 311 -7.59 7.75 10.41
N TRP A 312 -8.06 8.25 9.28
CA TRP A 312 -9.47 8.55 9.04
C TRP A 312 -10.34 7.30 9.17
N ALA A 313 -9.97 6.22 8.47
CA ALA A 313 -10.69 4.96 8.55
C ALA A 313 -10.70 4.41 9.98
N LEU A 314 -9.56 4.48 10.66
CA LEU A 314 -9.41 3.97 12.03
C LEU A 314 -10.40 4.62 12.98
N GLU A 315 -10.52 5.96 12.96
CA GLU A 315 -11.45 6.71 13.81
C GLU A 315 -12.90 6.24 13.65
N LYS A 316 -13.29 5.87 12.44
CA LYS A 316 -14.66 5.52 12.10
C LYS A 316 -14.97 4.03 12.21
N VAL A 317 -13.98 3.17 11.96
CA VAL A 317 -14.15 1.71 12.01
C VAL A 317 -14.08 1.17 13.43
N VAL A 318 -13.20 1.70 14.27
CA VAL A 318 -13.02 1.19 15.65
C VAL A 318 -14.34 1.13 16.44
N PRO A 319 -15.21 2.15 16.43
CA PRO A 319 -16.51 2.04 17.11
C PRO A 319 -17.40 0.90 16.56
N VAL A 320 -17.39 0.68 15.24
CA VAL A 320 -18.16 -0.40 14.60
C VAL A 320 -17.63 -1.77 15.02
N LEU A 321 -16.29 -1.91 15.08
CA LEU A 321 -15.65 -3.14 15.54
C LEU A 321 -15.91 -3.40 17.03
N ALA A 322 -15.86 -2.37 17.86
CA ALA A 322 -16.13 -2.49 19.29
C ALA A 322 -17.56 -2.94 19.55
N ASP A 323 -18.53 -2.40 18.83
CA ASP A 323 -19.94 -2.82 18.92
C ASP A 323 -20.12 -4.28 18.48
N ALA A 324 -19.46 -4.71 17.39
CA ALA A 324 -19.53 -6.07 16.87
C ALA A 324 -18.76 -7.09 17.73
N ALA A 325 -17.71 -6.66 18.43
CA ALA A 325 -16.87 -7.52 19.25
C ALA A 325 -17.42 -7.76 20.66
N ASN A 326 -18.44 -7.03 21.13
CA ASN A 326 -19.08 -7.18 22.43
C ASN A 326 -20.32 -8.08 22.35
#